data_d980dc91cdadf804a12208927fd26c10
#
_entry.id   d980dc91cdadf804a12208927fd26c10
#
_cell.length_a   1.000
_cell.length_b   1.000
_cell.length_c   1.000
_cell.angle_alpha   90.00
_cell.angle_beta   90.00
_cell.angle_gamma   90.00
#
_symmetry.space_group_name_H-M   'P 1'
#
loop_
_entity.id
_entity.type
_entity.pdbx_description
1 polymer ?
#
loop_
_entity_poly.entity_id
_entity_poly.type
_entity_poly.pdbx_seq_one_letter_code
_entity_poly.pdbx_strand_id
1 'polypeptide(L)'
;MIRLCLFLLLFTTSFAAEESSFALWTSPAIQQREAALMKHVAADHSSRETLADYGDHRFRLLYRDANGFPEQHDQIVDVVMVHSGEGSLMLGGTMSGKKATSGNGEYVGAGLTGGEVHPLAAGDIVHIPAGIPHSFLVPPGKHITYVLLKIPGKSLK
;
A
#
# COMPACT_ATOMS: atom_id res chain seq x y z
N MET A 1 -50.10 -54.20 -10.68
CA MET A 1 -50.19 -52.75 -10.54
C MET A 1 -48.80 -52.24 -10.16
N ILE A 2 -48.03 -51.73 -11.14
CA ILE A 2 -46.67 -51.23 -10.95
C ILE A 2 -46.76 -49.70 -10.74
N ARG A 3 -46.36 -49.24 -9.56
CA ARG A 3 -46.25 -47.78 -9.26
C ARG A 3 -44.89 -47.25 -9.74
N LEU A 4 -44.95 -46.45 -10.78
CA LEU A 4 -43.74 -45.75 -11.31
C LEU A 4 -43.53 -44.51 -10.43
N CYS A 5 -42.47 -44.51 -9.59
CA CYS A 5 -42.02 -43.34 -8.86
C CYS A 5 -41.12 -42.49 -9.78
N LEU A 6 -41.65 -41.31 -10.19
CA LEU A 6 -40.93 -40.31 -10.95
C LEU A 6 -40.05 -39.49 -9.99
N PHE A 7 -38.74 -39.74 -9.97
CA PHE A 7 -37.79 -38.91 -9.24
C PHE A 7 -37.51 -37.64 -10.05
N LEU A 8 -37.98 -36.51 -9.58
CA LEU A 8 -37.70 -35.20 -10.12
C LEU A 8 -36.34 -34.73 -9.57
N LEU A 9 -35.27 -34.82 -10.39
CA LEU A 9 -33.99 -34.22 -10.06
C LEU A 9 -34.08 -32.70 -10.24
N LEU A 10 -34.14 -31.98 -9.11
CA LEU A 10 -33.98 -30.53 -9.07
C LEU A 10 -32.48 -30.20 -9.22
N PHE A 11 -32.07 -29.80 -10.43
CA PHE A 11 -30.79 -29.16 -10.64
C PHE A 11 -30.83 -27.75 -10.07
N THR A 12 -30.28 -27.56 -8.88
CA THR A 12 -29.97 -26.23 -8.36
C THR A 12 -28.70 -25.72 -9.05
N THR A 13 -28.85 -24.87 -10.05
CA THR A 13 -27.71 -24.09 -10.59
C THR A 13 -27.32 -23.09 -9.54
N SER A 14 -26.22 -23.37 -8.82
CA SER A 14 -25.56 -22.39 -7.96
C SER A 14 -24.91 -21.35 -8.90
N PHE A 15 -25.53 -20.19 -9.04
CA PHE A 15 -24.84 -19.01 -9.56
C PHE A 15 -23.81 -18.61 -8.51
N ALA A 16 -22.53 -18.93 -8.73
CA ALA A 16 -21.46 -18.27 -8.04
C ALA A 16 -21.59 -16.77 -8.37
N ALA A 17 -21.87 -15.95 -7.37
CA ALA A 17 -21.80 -14.50 -7.51
C ALA A 17 -20.36 -14.19 -7.97
N GLU A 18 -20.20 -13.58 -9.14
CA GLU A 18 -18.93 -13.01 -9.60
C GLU A 18 -18.50 -12.04 -8.49
N GLU A 19 -17.37 -12.31 -7.82
CA GLU A 19 -16.85 -11.40 -6.81
C GLU A 19 -16.61 -10.05 -7.50
N SER A 20 -17.39 -9.05 -7.09
CA SER A 20 -17.27 -7.71 -7.64
C SER A 20 -15.86 -7.19 -7.37
N SER A 21 -15.11 -6.89 -8.43
CA SER A 21 -13.81 -6.22 -8.32
C SER A 21 -13.93 -4.76 -7.84
N PHE A 22 -15.15 -4.26 -7.69
CA PHE A 22 -15.41 -2.93 -7.16
C PHE A 22 -15.13 -2.87 -5.66
N ALA A 23 -14.37 -1.85 -5.24
CA ALA A 23 -14.13 -1.54 -3.84
C ALA A 23 -14.37 -0.05 -3.56
N LEU A 24 -14.97 0.25 -2.43
CA LEU A 24 -15.19 1.61 -1.93
C LEU A 24 -14.72 1.69 -0.47
N TRP A 25 -13.73 2.53 -0.23
CA TRP A 25 -13.28 2.87 1.12
C TRP A 25 -13.70 4.29 1.44
N THR A 26 -14.77 4.43 2.21
CA THR A 26 -15.25 5.75 2.66
C THR A 26 -14.29 6.35 3.67
N SER A 27 -14.27 7.69 3.80
CA SER A 27 -13.42 8.37 4.78
C SER A 27 -13.60 7.84 6.22
N PRO A 28 -14.84 7.62 6.73
CA PRO A 28 -15.01 7.01 8.05
C PRO A 28 -14.43 5.59 8.17
N ALA A 29 -14.52 4.78 7.11
CA ALA A 29 -13.94 3.44 7.11
C ALA A 29 -12.41 3.47 7.17
N ILE A 30 -11.77 4.41 6.47
CA ILE A 30 -10.31 4.61 6.54
C ILE A 30 -9.90 5.12 7.92
N GLN A 31 -10.62 6.08 8.51
CA GLN A 31 -10.37 6.56 9.88
C GLN A 31 -10.43 5.44 10.92
N GLN A 32 -11.41 4.54 10.83
CA GLN A 32 -11.51 3.39 11.73
C GLN A 32 -10.32 2.45 11.61
N ARG A 33 -9.85 2.19 10.38
CA ARG A 33 -8.67 1.34 10.12
C ARG A 33 -7.38 2.01 10.59
N GLU A 34 -7.21 3.30 10.36
CA GLU A 34 -6.11 4.09 10.91
C GLU A 34 -6.03 3.97 12.43
N ALA A 35 -7.16 4.15 13.13
CA ALA A 35 -7.21 4.01 14.59
C ALA A 35 -6.83 2.59 15.08
N ALA A 36 -7.05 1.57 14.26
CA ALA A 36 -6.58 0.21 14.52
C ALA A 36 -5.06 0.08 14.27
N LEU A 37 -4.53 0.63 13.16
CA LEU A 37 -3.11 0.59 12.84
C LEU A 37 -2.26 1.28 13.91
N MET A 38 -2.70 2.41 14.44
CA MET A 38 -2.03 3.15 15.53
C MET A 38 -1.78 2.31 16.79
N LYS A 39 -2.58 1.26 17.02
CA LYS A 39 -2.45 0.37 18.19
C LYS A 39 -1.45 -0.77 17.97
N HIS A 40 -1.01 -0.98 16.74
CA HIS A 40 -0.19 -2.13 16.34
C HIS A 40 1.05 -1.72 15.55
N VAL A 41 1.70 -0.63 15.99
CA VAL A 41 2.92 -0.14 15.36
C VAL A 41 4.07 -1.12 15.62
N ALA A 42 4.75 -1.54 14.56
CA ALA A 42 5.90 -2.45 14.64
C ALA A 42 7.19 -1.70 15.04
N ALA A 43 8.29 -2.45 15.24
CA ALA A 43 9.57 -1.89 15.63
C ALA A 43 10.20 -0.95 14.57
N ASP A 44 9.72 -1.02 13.32
CA ASP A 44 10.10 -0.12 12.23
C ASP A 44 9.26 1.17 12.19
N HIS A 45 8.53 1.44 13.27
CA HIS A 45 7.64 2.61 13.41
C HIS A 45 6.58 2.71 12.31
N SER A 46 6.14 1.57 11.81
CA SER A 46 5.04 1.51 10.84
C SER A 46 4.00 0.45 11.21
N SER A 47 2.81 0.65 10.71
CA SER A 47 1.75 -0.35 10.70
C SER A 47 1.05 -0.29 9.35
N ARG A 48 0.61 -1.45 8.83
CA ARG A 48 0.05 -1.52 7.48
C ARG A 48 -1.02 -2.59 7.35
N GLU A 49 -1.98 -2.31 6.48
CA GLU A 49 -3.03 -3.24 6.08
C GLU A 49 -3.14 -3.27 4.56
N THR A 50 -3.31 -4.43 3.96
CA THR A 50 -3.69 -4.54 2.56
C THR A 50 -5.19 -4.36 2.46
N LEU A 51 -5.63 -3.29 1.80
CA LEU A 51 -7.04 -2.98 1.57
C LEU A 51 -7.63 -3.86 0.44
N ALA A 52 -6.85 -4.04 -0.63
CA ALA A 52 -7.16 -4.95 -1.73
C ALA A 52 -5.90 -5.32 -2.50
N ASP A 53 -5.89 -6.53 -3.06
CA ASP A 53 -4.86 -7.03 -3.96
C ASP A 53 -5.55 -7.62 -5.20
N TYR A 54 -5.32 -6.99 -6.35
CA TYR A 54 -5.91 -7.39 -7.62
C TYR A 54 -4.92 -8.15 -8.53
N GLY A 55 -3.76 -8.54 -7.95
CA GLY A 55 -2.71 -9.26 -8.67
C GLY A 55 -1.72 -8.33 -9.37
N ASP A 56 -2.21 -7.49 -10.28
CA ASP A 56 -1.40 -6.51 -11.01
C ASP A 56 -1.24 -5.17 -10.28
N HIS A 57 -2.12 -4.85 -9.34
CA HIS A 57 -2.01 -3.66 -8.50
C HIS A 57 -2.58 -3.92 -7.10
N ARG A 58 -2.13 -3.11 -6.13
CA ARG A 58 -2.47 -3.33 -4.72
C ARG A 58 -2.67 -2.00 -4.00
N PHE A 59 -3.76 -1.94 -3.22
CA PHE A 59 -4.01 -0.86 -2.27
C PHE A 59 -3.61 -1.27 -0.87
N ARG A 60 -2.87 -0.38 -0.19
CA ARG A 60 -2.49 -0.53 1.22
C ARG A 60 -2.83 0.74 1.99
N LEU A 61 -3.20 0.58 3.25
CA LEU A 61 -3.21 1.67 4.22
C LEU A 61 -1.97 1.53 5.08
N LEU A 62 -1.20 2.62 5.21
CA LEU A 62 0.00 2.68 6.03
C LEU A 62 -0.10 3.82 7.03
N TYR A 63 0.35 3.53 8.25
CA TYR A 63 0.57 4.49 9.32
C TYR A 63 2.07 4.50 9.67
N ARG A 64 2.63 5.69 9.94
CA ARG A 64 4.00 5.87 10.41
C ARG A 64 4.04 6.95 11.49
N ASP A 65 4.82 6.70 12.57
CA ASP A 65 5.10 7.67 13.63
C ASP A 65 6.60 8.02 13.78
N ALA A 66 7.42 7.53 12.85
CA ALA A 66 8.82 7.92 12.67
C ALA A 66 9.27 7.71 11.23
N ASN A 67 10.53 8.09 10.96
CA ASN A 67 11.15 7.92 9.64
C ASN A 67 11.12 6.47 9.18
N GLY A 68 10.71 6.27 7.93
CA GLY A 68 10.79 4.98 7.25
C GLY A 68 12.22 4.66 6.78
N PHE A 69 12.51 3.37 6.60
CA PHE A 69 13.70 2.98 5.84
C PHE A 69 13.57 3.44 4.39
N PRO A 70 14.68 3.83 3.75
CA PRO A 70 14.68 4.07 2.31
C PRO A 70 14.30 2.83 1.52
N GLU A 71 13.46 3.03 0.51
CA GLU A 71 12.99 1.98 -0.39
C GLU A 71 13.28 2.38 -1.85
N GLN A 72 13.44 1.37 -2.71
CA GLN A 72 13.50 1.54 -4.15
C GLN A 72 12.85 0.34 -4.82
N HIS A 73 11.99 0.61 -5.79
CA HIS A 73 11.25 -0.40 -6.56
C HIS A 73 11.57 -0.24 -8.03
N ASP A 74 12.30 -1.19 -8.64
CA ASP A 74 12.74 -1.05 -10.04
C ASP A 74 11.58 -1.16 -11.05
N GLN A 75 10.48 -1.85 -10.65
CA GLN A 75 9.36 -2.18 -11.53
C GLN A 75 8.00 -1.82 -10.93
N ILE A 76 7.98 -1.00 -9.88
CA ILE A 76 6.75 -0.54 -9.23
C ILE A 76 6.77 0.98 -9.15
N VAL A 77 5.64 1.56 -9.53
CA VAL A 77 5.27 2.94 -9.27
C VAL A 77 4.44 2.98 -7.99
N ASP A 78 4.75 3.89 -7.10
CA ASP A 78 3.95 4.16 -5.91
C ASP A 78 3.11 5.42 -6.12
N VAL A 79 1.79 5.31 -5.95
CA VAL A 79 0.90 6.46 -5.84
C VAL A 79 0.46 6.56 -4.39
N VAL A 80 0.79 7.67 -3.75
CA VAL A 80 0.52 7.94 -2.34
C VAL A 80 -0.59 8.99 -2.24
N MET A 81 -1.61 8.70 -1.45
CA MET A 81 -2.70 9.62 -1.13
C MET A 81 -2.71 9.83 0.38
N VAL A 82 -2.26 10.99 0.84
CA VAL A 82 -2.16 11.29 2.27
C VAL A 82 -3.56 11.46 2.85
N HIS A 83 -3.89 10.61 3.85
CA HIS A 83 -5.19 10.63 4.50
C HIS A 83 -5.22 11.56 5.72
N SER A 84 -4.18 11.46 6.57
CA SER A 84 -4.10 12.24 7.81
C SER A 84 -2.65 12.47 8.23
N GLY A 85 -2.48 13.41 9.16
CA GLY A 85 -1.17 13.76 9.70
C GLY A 85 -0.31 14.56 8.73
N GLU A 86 0.99 14.60 8.99
CA GLU A 86 1.99 15.34 8.22
C GLU A 86 3.36 14.67 8.29
N GLY A 87 4.16 14.87 7.25
CA GLY A 87 5.52 14.36 7.14
C GLY A 87 6.22 14.97 5.95
N SER A 88 7.22 14.28 5.44
CA SER A 88 7.88 14.64 4.18
C SER A 88 8.26 13.38 3.41
N LEU A 89 8.39 13.51 2.11
CA LEU A 89 9.01 12.52 1.24
C LEU A 89 10.39 13.02 0.82
N MET A 90 11.44 12.25 1.13
CA MET A 90 12.74 12.41 0.48
C MET A 90 12.76 11.56 -0.79
N LEU A 91 13.00 12.18 -1.94
CA LEU A 91 12.94 11.57 -3.25
C LEU A 91 14.29 11.70 -3.98
N GLY A 92 14.75 10.62 -4.61
CA GLY A 92 16.05 10.56 -5.30
C GLY A 92 17.22 10.43 -4.34
N GLY A 93 18.41 10.79 -4.80
CA GLY A 93 19.64 10.67 -4.03
C GLY A 93 20.27 9.28 -4.06
N THR A 94 21.11 8.98 -3.08
CA THR A 94 21.89 7.74 -3.01
C THR A 94 21.54 6.94 -1.75
N MET A 95 21.13 5.70 -1.95
CA MET A 95 20.90 4.75 -0.84
C MET A 95 22.21 4.16 -0.35
N SER A 96 22.45 4.25 0.97
CA SER A 96 23.50 3.49 1.65
C SER A 96 22.96 2.15 2.15
N GLY A 97 23.82 1.13 2.20
CA GLY A 97 23.43 -0.19 2.72
C GLY A 97 22.28 -0.84 1.94
N LYS A 98 22.16 -0.55 0.64
CA LYS A 98 21.10 -1.09 -0.22
C LYS A 98 21.14 -2.62 -0.24
N LYS A 99 20.01 -3.26 0.08
CA LYS A 99 19.83 -4.72 0.09
C LYS A 99 18.56 -5.08 -0.67
N ALA A 100 18.63 -6.14 -1.48
CA ALA A 100 17.43 -6.72 -2.09
C ALA A 100 16.53 -7.35 -1.01
N THR A 101 15.23 -7.20 -1.18
CA THR A 101 14.21 -7.91 -0.39
C THR A 101 13.75 -9.18 -1.12
N SER A 102 12.72 -9.84 -0.63
CA SER A 102 12.15 -11.04 -1.27
C SER A 102 11.45 -10.75 -2.62
N GLY A 103 11.12 -9.49 -2.90
CA GLY A 103 10.51 -9.07 -4.17
C GLY A 103 11.57 -8.84 -5.26
N ASN A 104 11.24 -9.18 -6.50
CA ASN A 104 12.11 -8.92 -7.64
C ASN A 104 12.20 -7.40 -7.91
N GLY A 105 13.42 -6.84 -7.87
CA GLY A 105 13.65 -5.40 -8.04
C GLY A 105 13.19 -4.54 -6.85
N GLU A 106 12.98 -5.15 -5.69
CA GLU A 106 12.62 -4.49 -4.44
C GLU A 106 13.84 -4.35 -3.52
N TYR A 107 14.10 -3.15 -3.03
CA TYR A 107 15.27 -2.86 -2.19
C TYR A 107 14.89 -2.02 -0.98
N VAL A 108 15.65 -2.22 0.10
CA VAL A 108 15.66 -1.36 1.29
C VAL A 108 17.09 -0.89 1.56
N GLY A 109 17.22 0.27 2.18
CA GLY A 109 18.51 0.86 2.54
C GLY A 109 18.61 1.20 4.02
N ALA A 110 19.85 1.45 4.49
CA ALA A 110 20.10 1.94 5.82
C ALA A 110 19.96 3.48 5.90
N GLY A 111 20.16 4.20 4.81
CA GLY A 111 20.04 5.65 4.72
C GLY A 111 19.88 6.14 3.29
N LEU A 112 19.41 7.38 3.15
CA LEU A 112 19.24 8.09 1.87
C LEU A 112 19.84 9.48 2.00
N THR A 113 20.71 9.87 1.07
CA THR A 113 21.38 11.18 1.08
C THR A 113 21.31 11.85 -0.29
N GLY A 114 21.24 13.20 -0.29
CA GLY A 114 21.23 14.00 -1.52
C GLY A 114 19.91 13.97 -2.29
N GLY A 115 18.84 13.41 -1.70
CA GLY A 115 17.51 13.50 -2.27
C GLY A 115 16.85 14.86 -1.99
N GLU A 116 15.82 15.17 -2.75
CA GLU A 116 14.97 16.35 -2.52
C GLU A 116 13.87 16.03 -1.51
N VAL A 117 13.61 16.95 -0.58
CA VAL A 117 12.60 16.78 0.47
C VAL A 117 11.37 17.57 0.14
N HIS A 118 10.23 16.89 0.03
CA HIS A 118 8.92 17.44 -0.26
C HIS A 118 8.03 17.31 0.98
N PRO A 119 7.57 18.39 1.61
CA PRO A 119 6.59 18.33 2.67
C PRO A 119 5.28 17.69 2.20
N LEU A 120 4.65 16.92 3.07
CA LEU A 120 3.38 16.23 2.79
C LEU A 120 2.38 16.53 3.91
N ALA A 121 1.14 16.79 3.52
CA ALA A 121 0.00 17.00 4.40
C ALA A 121 -1.24 16.23 3.91
N ALA A 122 -2.26 16.13 4.77
CA ALA A 122 -3.52 15.48 4.41
C ALA A 122 -4.15 16.10 3.15
N GLY A 123 -4.52 15.26 2.20
CA GLY A 123 -5.06 15.62 0.89
C GLY A 123 -4.04 15.63 -0.24
N ASP A 124 -2.73 15.59 0.06
CA ASP A 124 -1.70 15.54 -0.98
C ASP A 124 -1.68 14.19 -1.70
N ILE A 125 -1.38 14.25 -2.99
CA ILE A 125 -1.19 13.08 -3.85
C ILE A 125 0.20 13.13 -4.45
N VAL A 126 0.94 12.02 -4.32
CA VAL A 126 2.31 11.89 -4.83
C VAL A 126 2.41 10.70 -5.77
N HIS A 127 3.11 10.89 -6.87
CA HIS A 127 3.53 9.83 -7.78
C HIS A 127 5.03 9.64 -7.65
N ILE A 128 5.45 8.44 -7.22
CA ILE A 128 6.86 8.05 -7.09
C ILE A 128 7.20 7.11 -8.26
N PRO A 129 8.03 7.55 -9.21
CA PRO A 129 8.38 6.72 -10.36
C PRO A 129 9.15 5.47 -9.96
N ALA A 130 8.99 4.40 -10.73
CA ALA A 130 9.83 3.20 -10.59
C ALA A 130 11.32 3.53 -10.72
N GLY A 131 12.15 2.87 -9.94
CA GLY A 131 13.61 3.04 -9.93
C GLY A 131 14.12 4.22 -9.09
N ILE A 132 13.25 5.06 -8.54
CA ILE A 132 13.67 6.22 -7.75
C ILE A 132 13.72 5.86 -6.26
N PRO A 133 14.89 5.99 -5.59
CA PRO A 133 14.99 5.83 -4.15
C PRO A 133 14.13 6.87 -3.43
N HIS A 134 13.47 6.46 -2.36
CA HIS A 134 12.64 7.36 -1.57
C HIS A 134 12.55 6.93 -0.11
N SER A 135 12.18 7.86 0.76
CA SER A 135 11.96 7.61 2.18
C SER A 135 10.94 8.58 2.75
N PHE A 136 10.01 8.07 3.56
CA PHE A 136 9.09 8.92 4.33
C PHE A 136 9.78 9.37 5.62
N LEU A 137 9.73 10.67 5.87
CA LEU A 137 10.29 11.33 7.04
C LEU A 137 9.14 11.85 7.91
N VAL A 138 9.13 11.47 9.17
CA VAL A 138 8.10 11.87 10.14
C VAL A 138 8.78 12.50 11.34
N PRO A 139 8.54 13.80 11.61
CA PRO A 139 9.15 14.47 12.77
C PRO A 139 8.70 13.84 14.10
N PRO A 140 9.51 13.93 15.16
CA PRO A 140 9.14 13.42 16.48
C PRO A 140 7.77 13.96 16.96
N GLY A 141 6.92 13.06 17.45
CA GLY A 141 5.58 13.40 17.94
C GLY A 141 4.53 13.67 16.86
N LYS A 142 4.90 13.48 15.59
CA LYS A 142 3.97 13.54 14.44
C LYS A 142 3.70 12.14 13.91
N HIS A 143 2.72 12.05 13.04
CA HIS A 143 2.44 10.84 12.26
C HIS A 143 1.99 11.22 10.86
N ILE A 144 2.04 10.26 9.96
CA ILE A 144 1.44 10.34 8.64
C ILE A 144 0.72 9.02 8.33
N THR A 145 -0.51 9.11 7.85
CA THR A 145 -1.28 7.97 7.33
C THR A 145 -1.62 8.23 5.87
N TYR A 146 -1.40 7.24 5.04
CA TYR A 146 -1.65 7.36 3.61
C TYR A 146 -2.15 6.04 3.01
N VAL A 147 -2.95 6.17 1.96
CA VAL A 147 -3.26 5.07 1.06
C VAL A 147 -2.14 5.00 0.02
N LEU A 148 -1.56 3.82 -0.13
CA LEU A 148 -0.52 3.52 -1.11
C LEU A 148 -1.09 2.57 -2.16
N LEU A 149 -1.09 3.00 -3.42
CA LEU A 149 -1.38 2.17 -4.57
C LEU A 149 -0.06 1.81 -5.26
N LYS A 150 0.27 0.51 -5.26
CA LYS A 150 1.42 -0.05 -5.98
C LYS A 150 0.98 -0.57 -7.34
N ILE A 151 1.59 -0.05 -8.40
CA ILE A 151 1.26 -0.36 -9.79
C ILE A 151 2.51 -0.82 -10.52
N PRO A 152 2.47 -1.87 -11.35
CA PRO A 152 3.59 -2.20 -12.23
C PRO A 152 3.99 -1.02 -13.10
N GLY A 153 5.28 -0.71 -13.13
CA GLY A 153 5.83 0.39 -13.90
C GLY A 153 7.26 0.10 -14.32
N LYS A 154 7.76 0.90 -15.26
CA LYS A 154 9.17 0.84 -15.67
C LYS A 154 9.87 2.11 -15.27
N SER A 155 11.13 1.99 -14.86
CA SER A 155 12.00 3.14 -14.67
C SER A 155 12.06 3.96 -15.97
N LEU A 156 11.82 5.25 -15.87
CA LEU A 156 12.07 6.17 -16.97
C LEU A 156 13.59 6.24 -17.14
N LYS A 157 14.06 5.86 -18.32
CA LYS A 157 15.47 5.97 -18.70
C LYS A 157 15.81 7.41 -19.05
#